data_dda530caebaf2d2217d17be9ffc36aaf
#
_entry.id   dda530caebaf2d2217d17be9ffc36aaf
#
_cell.length_a   1.000
_cell.length_b   1.000
_cell.length_c   1.000
_cell.angle_alpha   90.00
_cell.angle_beta   90.00
_cell.angle_gamma   90.00
#
_symmetry.space_group_name_H-M   'P 1'
#
loop_
_entity.id
_entity.type
_entity.pdbx_description
1 polymer ?
#
loop_
_entity_poly.entity_id
_entity_poly.type
_entity_poly.pdbx_seq_one_letter_code
_entity_poly.pdbx_strand_id
1 'polypeptide(L)'
;MTLFIRSDESGSFDYIHNDYFVFAGLIFTDRQQMELTARQFISLEKKLRSKNCYKNLPELKAAFLEHKDRRTLFAITQDCMRFATIIRLKKLDCQKVFADKKTKQRYMDYAFKLGLKNAINNLINRGSIFFEEATDIDIIMDERTTATNGKYDLGESILKELKGEIHSSVTKRTFAPTLPNTERVTVSYGHSDSNPLLRAADIIANRVRFECKYGSLNNIWT
;
A
#
# COMPACT_ATOMS: atom_id res chain seq x y z
N MET A 1 6.10 12.76 15.53
CA MET A 1 4.93 11.87 15.23
C MET A 1 5.40 10.57 14.59
N THR A 2 4.62 9.49 14.59
CA THR A 2 4.91 8.29 13.81
C THR A 2 3.73 8.00 12.87
N LEU A 3 4.01 7.84 11.59
CA LEU A 3 3.05 7.32 10.62
C LEU A 3 3.18 5.80 10.53
N PHE A 4 2.10 5.08 10.76
CA PHE A 4 2.05 3.63 10.61
C PHE A 4 1.34 3.29 9.31
N ILE A 5 2.04 2.59 8.39
CA ILE A 5 1.55 2.25 7.07
C ILE A 5 1.48 0.73 6.95
N ARG A 6 0.33 0.22 6.53
CA ARG A 6 0.10 -1.20 6.29
C ARG A 6 -0.37 -1.35 4.86
N SER A 7 0.37 -2.08 4.06
CA SER A 7 0.17 -2.15 2.61
C SER A 7 0.21 -3.58 2.09
N ASP A 8 -0.62 -3.82 1.10
CA ASP A 8 -0.60 -5.05 0.32
C ASP A 8 -0.78 -4.73 -1.16
N GLU A 9 -0.63 -5.74 -2.01
CA GLU A 9 -0.75 -5.63 -3.45
C GLU A 9 -1.93 -6.45 -3.99
N SER A 10 -2.50 -6.03 -5.13
CA SER A 10 -3.51 -6.79 -5.85
C SER A 10 -3.21 -6.85 -7.33
N GLY A 11 -3.29 -8.07 -7.86
CA GLY A 11 -2.95 -8.41 -9.23
C GLY A 11 -1.54 -8.97 -9.35
N SER A 12 -1.27 -9.64 -10.49
CA SER A 12 0.09 -10.02 -10.85
C SER A 12 0.72 -8.90 -11.66
N PHE A 13 1.98 -8.56 -11.38
CA PHE A 13 2.73 -7.59 -12.18
C PHE A 13 3.18 -8.25 -13.49
N ASP A 14 2.19 -8.47 -14.37
CA ASP A 14 2.29 -9.13 -15.66
C ASP A 14 1.31 -8.46 -16.64
N TYR A 15 1.85 -7.79 -17.66
CA TYR A 15 1.07 -7.03 -18.63
C TYR A 15 0.31 -7.89 -19.64
N ILE A 16 0.62 -9.18 -19.74
CA ILE A 16 -0.05 -10.10 -20.66
C ILE A 16 -1.44 -10.46 -20.13
N HIS A 17 -1.52 -10.78 -18.83
CA HIS A 17 -2.75 -11.27 -18.22
C HIS A 17 -3.49 -10.23 -17.37
N ASN A 18 -2.86 -9.09 -17.08
CA ASN A 18 -3.43 -8.06 -16.22
C ASN A 18 -3.34 -6.67 -16.84
N ASP A 19 -4.40 -5.89 -16.66
CA ASP A 19 -4.44 -4.47 -17.04
C ASP A 19 -3.90 -3.56 -15.93
N TYR A 20 -4.14 -3.96 -14.68
CA TYR A 20 -3.85 -3.16 -13.50
C TYR A 20 -3.13 -3.98 -12.44
N PHE A 21 -2.13 -3.33 -11.84
CA PHE A 21 -1.51 -3.77 -10.60
C PHE A 21 -1.66 -2.64 -9.58
N VAL A 22 -2.01 -2.98 -8.35
CA VAL A 22 -2.37 -2.01 -7.33
C VAL A 22 -1.59 -2.28 -6.05
N PHE A 23 -0.97 -1.24 -5.50
CA PHE A 23 -0.61 -1.19 -4.09
C PHE A 23 -1.68 -0.39 -3.36
N ALA A 24 -2.15 -0.88 -2.23
CA ALA A 24 -3.06 -0.11 -1.41
C ALA A 24 -2.93 -0.48 0.06
N GLY A 25 -3.50 0.34 0.92
CA GLY A 25 -3.46 0.09 2.35
C GLY A 25 -3.97 1.22 3.20
N LEU A 26 -3.53 1.20 4.44
CA LEU A 26 -3.95 2.05 5.54
C LEU A 26 -2.78 2.90 6.02
N ILE A 27 -3.08 4.14 6.38
CA ILE A 27 -2.16 5.06 7.07
C ILE A 27 -2.80 5.46 8.40
N PHE A 28 -2.05 5.37 9.48
CA PHE A 28 -2.47 5.80 10.80
C PHE A 28 -1.47 6.80 11.36
N THR A 29 -1.97 7.86 11.96
CA THR A 29 -1.20 8.84 12.73
C THR A 29 -1.22 8.54 14.23
N ASP A 30 -2.15 7.69 14.66
CA ASP A 30 -2.34 7.28 16.04
C ASP A 30 -2.30 5.75 16.19
N ARG A 31 -1.46 5.29 17.11
CA ARG A 31 -1.30 3.87 17.42
C ARG A 31 -2.57 3.26 18.04
N GLN A 32 -3.31 4.03 18.84
CA GLN A 32 -4.54 3.53 19.47
C GLN A 32 -5.60 3.26 18.41
N GLN A 33 -5.77 4.18 17.44
CA GLN A 33 -6.66 3.97 16.30
C GLN A 33 -6.25 2.74 15.49
N MET A 34 -4.95 2.57 15.22
CA MET A 34 -4.44 1.39 14.51
C MET A 34 -4.80 0.09 15.23
N GLU A 35 -4.56 0.02 16.54
CA GLU A 35 -4.87 -1.16 17.36
C GLU A 35 -6.37 -1.43 17.46
N LEU A 36 -7.19 -0.38 17.56
CA LEU A 36 -8.65 -0.50 17.56
C LEU A 36 -9.16 -1.08 16.24
N THR A 37 -8.69 -0.55 15.12
CA THR A 37 -9.03 -1.06 13.78
C THR A 37 -8.65 -2.53 13.64
N ALA A 38 -7.45 -2.91 14.10
CA ALA A 38 -7.00 -4.30 14.08
C ALA A 38 -7.94 -5.22 14.88
N ARG A 39 -8.35 -4.81 16.08
CA ARG A 39 -9.28 -5.59 16.92
C ARG A 39 -10.66 -5.74 16.29
N GLN A 40 -11.19 -4.67 15.70
CA GLN A 40 -12.47 -4.69 14.97
C GLN A 40 -12.40 -5.65 13.78
N PHE A 41 -11.31 -5.61 13.02
CA PHE A 41 -11.09 -6.49 11.88
C PHE A 41 -11.04 -7.95 12.32
N ILE A 42 -10.25 -8.30 13.34
CA ILE A 42 -10.19 -9.65 13.92
C ILE A 42 -11.57 -10.12 14.41
N SER A 43 -12.32 -9.26 15.10
CA SER A 43 -13.65 -9.60 15.60
C SER A 43 -14.60 -9.99 14.48
N LEU A 44 -14.57 -9.23 13.37
CA LEU A 44 -15.41 -9.53 12.22
C LEU A 44 -14.93 -10.77 11.46
N GLU A 45 -13.62 -10.96 11.29
CA GLU A 45 -13.07 -12.19 10.72
C GLU A 45 -13.52 -13.45 11.49
N LYS A 46 -13.50 -13.40 12.83
CA LYS A 46 -14.01 -14.50 13.66
C LYS A 46 -15.48 -14.83 13.38
N LYS A 47 -16.32 -13.79 13.21
CA LYS A 47 -17.73 -13.96 12.82
C LYS A 47 -17.87 -14.57 11.42
N LEU A 48 -17.06 -14.16 10.47
CA LEU A 48 -17.07 -14.71 9.11
C LEU A 48 -16.61 -16.17 9.10
N ARG A 49 -15.58 -16.52 9.86
CA ARG A 49 -15.07 -17.90 9.97
C ARG A 49 -16.09 -18.89 10.56
N SER A 50 -17.12 -18.42 11.28
CA SER A 50 -18.22 -19.29 11.71
C SER A 50 -19.11 -19.78 10.56
N LYS A 51 -19.05 -19.14 9.39
CA LYS A 51 -19.75 -19.61 8.19
C LYS A 51 -19.06 -20.86 7.62
N ASN A 52 -19.85 -21.84 7.20
CA ASN A 52 -19.34 -23.11 6.67
C ASN A 52 -18.38 -22.93 5.48
N CYS A 53 -18.64 -21.93 4.62
CA CYS A 53 -17.81 -21.66 3.43
C CYS A 53 -16.39 -21.17 3.76
N TYR A 54 -16.15 -20.64 4.97
CA TYR A 54 -14.85 -20.08 5.37
C TYR A 54 -14.14 -20.85 6.49
N LYS A 55 -14.82 -21.84 7.10
CA LYS A 55 -14.35 -22.55 8.28
C LYS A 55 -12.97 -23.20 8.10
N ASN A 56 -12.70 -23.73 6.92
CA ASN A 56 -11.49 -24.48 6.63
C ASN A 56 -10.43 -23.64 5.88
N LEU A 57 -10.65 -22.34 5.67
CA LEU A 57 -9.66 -21.49 5.03
C LEU A 57 -8.54 -21.15 6.02
N PRO A 58 -7.27 -21.28 5.64
CA PRO A 58 -6.15 -20.89 6.50
C PRO A 58 -6.21 -19.39 6.76
N GLU A 59 -6.58 -18.61 5.75
CA GLU A 59 -6.67 -17.16 5.78
C GLU A 59 -7.88 -16.66 4.99
N LEU A 60 -8.51 -15.55 5.45
CA LEU A 60 -9.61 -14.90 4.74
C LEU A 60 -9.05 -13.84 3.77
N LYS A 61 -8.42 -14.29 2.67
CA LYS A 61 -7.98 -13.39 1.58
C LYS A 61 -9.16 -12.86 0.78
N ALA A 62 -9.05 -11.66 0.25
CA ALA A 62 -10.09 -11.03 -0.57
C ALA A 62 -10.53 -11.92 -1.74
N ALA A 63 -9.61 -12.69 -2.32
CA ALA A 63 -9.89 -13.58 -3.45
C ALA A 63 -10.88 -14.72 -3.11
N PHE A 64 -10.94 -15.15 -1.84
CA PHE A 64 -11.79 -16.27 -1.40
C PHE A 64 -13.12 -15.82 -0.79
N LEU A 65 -13.28 -14.52 -0.55
CA LEU A 65 -14.47 -13.97 0.08
C LEU A 65 -15.56 -13.66 -0.93
N GLU A 66 -16.81 -13.91 -0.55
CA GLU A 66 -17.96 -13.41 -1.28
C GLU A 66 -18.01 -11.88 -1.30
N HIS A 67 -18.60 -11.31 -2.34
CA HIS A 67 -18.66 -9.86 -2.51
C HIS A 67 -19.28 -9.13 -1.29
N LYS A 68 -20.35 -9.68 -0.69
CA LYS A 68 -21.00 -9.14 0.50
C LYS A 68 -20.03 -9.09 1.70
N ASP A 69 -19.25 -10.14 1.91
CA ASP A 69 -18.36 -10.26 3.05
C ASP A 69 -17.12 -9.38 2.89
N ARG A 70 -16.60 -9.25 1.67
CA ARG A 70 -15.55 -8.25 1.35
C ARG A 70 -16.04 -6.83 1.65
N ARG A 71 -17.27 -6.49 1.27
CA ARG A 71 -17.84 -5.17 1.59
C ARG A 71 -17.93 -4.93 3.09
N THR A 72 -18.30 -5.95 3.85
CA THR A 72 -18.42 -5.84 5.31
C THR A 72 -17.07 -5.63 5.97
N LEU A 73 -16.03 -6.36 5.54
CA LEU A 73 -14.66 -6.13 6.02
C LEU A 73 -14.11 -4.77 5.59
N PHE A 74 -14.37 -4.36 4.35
CA PHE A 74 -13.97 -3.05 3.85
C PHE A 74 -14.61 -1.91 4.65
N ALA A 75 -15.84 -2.07 5.13
CA ALA A 75 -16.55 -1.04 5.90
C ALA A 75 -15.81 -0.66 7.20
N ILE A 76 -15.06 -1.58 7.81
CA ILE A 76 -14.24 -1.28 9.01
C ILE A 76 -13.18 -0.22 8.72
N THR A 77 -12.71 -0.15 7.48
CA THR A 77 -11.65 0.78 7.08
C THR A 77 -12.18 2.14 6.59
N GLN A 78 -13.51 2.38 6.65
CA GLN A 78 -14.10 3.60 6.08
C GLN A 78 -13.63 4.89 6.77
N ASP A 79 -13.43 4.83 8.08
CA ASP A 79 -12.98 5.97 8.89
C ASP A 79 -11.44 6.05 8.98
N CYS A 80 -10.73 5.15 8.31
CA CYS A 80 -9.28 5.15 8.27
C CYS A 80 -8.78 5.94 7.06
N MET A 81 -7.61 6.54 7.19
CA MET A 81 -6.89 7.09 6.05
C MET A 81 -6.40 5.92 5.18
N ARG A 82 -6.76 5.95 3.90
CA ARG A 82 -6.43 4.92 2.93
C ARG A 82 -5.65 5.52 1.78
N PHE A 83 -4.78 4.73 1.18
CA PHE A 83 -4.09 5.12 -0.04
C PHE A 83 -4.16 4.00 -1.07
N ALA A 84 -3.96 4.37 -2.34
CA ALA A 84 -3.79 3.43 -3.42
C ALA A 84 -2.84 3.97 -4.49
N THR A 85 -2.01 3.09 -5.02
CA THR A 85 -1.15 3.35 -6.18
C THR A 85 -1.56 2.39 -7.29
N ILE A 86 -2.03 2.94 -8.40
CA ILE A 86 -2.56 2.17 -9.51
C ILE A 86 -1.56 2.21 -10.67
N ILE A 87 -1.07 1.05 -11.07
CA ILE A 87 -0.19 0.89 -12.22
C ILE A 87 -0.99 0.32 -13.38
N ARG A 88 -1.07 1.05 -14.48
CA ARG A 88 -1.68 0.59 -15.73
C ARG A 88 -0.63 -0.17 -16.54
N LEU A 89 -0.62 -1.49 -16.44
CA LEU A 89 0.44 -2.34 -16.98
C LEU A 89 0.61 -2.21 -18.49
N LYS A 90 -0.50 -2.10 -19.23
CA LYS A 90 -0.48 -1.92 -20.69
C LYS A 90 0.06 -0.56 -21.16
N LYS A 91 0.23 0.41 -20.26
CA LYS A 91 0.81 1.72 -20.58
C LYS A 91 2.31 1.79 -20.29
N LEU A 92 2.90 0.75 -19.75
CA LEU A 92 4.32 0.68 -19.45
C LEU A 92 5.13 0.40 -20.72
N ASP A 93 6.37 0.87 -20.73
CA ASP A 93 7.38 0.42 -21.69
C ASP A 93 7.79 -1.03 -21.30
N CYS A 94 7.10 -1.99 -21.94
CA CYS A 94 7.25 -3.40 -21.59
C CYS A 94 8.67 -3.90 -21.79
N GLN A 95 9.38 -3.43 -22.83
CA GLN A 95 10.74 -3.84 -23.10
C GLN A 95 11.71 -3.43 -21.99
N LYS A 96 11.48 -2.24 -21.40
CA LYS A 96 12.32 -1.74 -20.30
C LYS A 96 11.91 -2.32 -18.95
N VAL A 97 10.63 -2.26 -18.61
CA VAL A 97 10.15 -2.61 -17.26
C VAL A 97 10.21 -4.12 -16.99
N PHE A 98 9.96 -4.92 -18.03
CA PHE A 98 9.91 -6.39 -17.91
C PHE A 98 11.16 -7.09 -18.47
N ALA A 99 12.26 -6.35 -18.71
CA ALA A 99 13.52 -6.90 -19.23
C ALA A 99 14.08 -8.01 -18.31
N ASP A 100 14.03 -7.80 -17.01
CA ASP A 100 14.48 -8.77 -16.01
C ASP A 100 13.75 -8.59 -14.67
N LYS A 101 13.91 -9.58 -13.78
CA LYS A 101 13.27 -9.60 -12.46
C LYS A 101 13.66 -8.39 -11.59
N LYS A 102 14.90 -7.94 -11.67
CA LYS A 102 15.43 -6.83 -10.86
C LYS A 102 14.86 -5.49 -11.32
N THR A 103 14.78 -5.26 -12.62
CA THR A 103 14.19 -4.05 -13.21
C THR A 103 12.71 -3.95 -12.89
N LYS A 104 12.00 -5.08 -13.01
CA LYS A 104 10.60 -5.21 -12.59
C LYS A 104 10.41 -4.81 -11.12
N GLN A 105 11.21 -5.36 -10.21
CA GLN A 105 11.14 -5.06 -8.78
C GLN A 105 11.42 -3.58 -8.50
N ARG A 106 12.47 -3.03 -9.09
CA ARG A 106 12.82 -1.60 -8.93
C ARG A 106 11.70 -0.67 -9.40
N TYR A 107 10.99 -1.06 -10.47
CA TYR A 107 9.87 -0.28 -10.94
C TYR A 107 8.69 -0.33 -9.95
N MET A 108 8.39 -1.50 -9.40
CA MET A 108 7.35 -1.66 -8.38
C MET A 108 7.67 -0.81 -7.14
N ASP A 109 8.90 -0.87 -6.65
CA ASP A 109 9.35 -0.07 -5.50
C ASP A 109 9.28 1.44 -5.79
N TYR A 110 9.66 1.85 -7.00
CA TYR A 110 9.53 3.23 -7.46
C TYR A 110 8.07 3.68 -7.50
N ALA A 111 7.17 2.87 -8.05
CA ALA A 111 5.75 3.19 -8.12
C ALA A 111 5.12 3.27 -6.72
N PHE A 112 5.45 2.34 -5.83
CA PHE A 112 5.03 2.38 -4.44
C PHE A 112 5.48 3.67 -3.75
N LYS A 113 6.76 4.01 -3.87
CA LYS A 113 7.36 5.22 -3.30
C LYS A 113 6.63 6.49 -3.75
N LEU A 114 6.39 6.64 -5.05
CA LEU A 114 5.69 7.82 -5.60
C LEU A 114 4.23 7.88 -5.15
N GLY A 115 3.55 6.73 -5.13
CA GLY A 115 2.17 6.66 -4.64
C GLY A 115 2.05 7.03 -3.17
N LEU A 116 2.99 6.55 -2.35
CA LEU A 116 3.05 6.92 -0.94
C LEU A 116 3.32 8.41 -0.74
N LYS A 117 4.27 8.98 -1.49
CA LYS A 117 4.53 10.44 -1.50
C LYS A 117 3.28 11.24 -1.82
N ASN A 118 2.54 10.84 -2.85
CA ASN A 118 1.29 11.51 -3.22
C ASN A 118 0.24 11.39 -2.12
N ALA A 119 0.10 10.22 -1.50
CA ALA A 119 -0.82 10.02 -0.38
C ALA A 119 -0.48 10.93 0.80
N ILE A 120 0.80 11.03 1.17
CA ILE A 120 1.27 11.92 2.24
C ILE A 120 1.01 13.39 1.89
N ASN A 121 1.29 13.83 0.66
CA ASN A 121 0.96 15.18 0.21
C ASN A 121 -0.54 15.48 0.35
N ASN A 122 -1.40 14.53 0.04
CA ASN A 122 -2.84 14.71 0.20
C ASN A 122 -3.26 14.81 1.66
N LEU A 123 -2.59 14.09 2.57
CA LEU A 123 -2.83 14.21 4.01
C LEU A 123 -2.39 15.57 4.55
N ILE A 124 -1.27 16.10 4.05
CA ILE A 124 -0.81 17.47 4.37
C ILE A 124 -1.82 18.50 3.87
N ASN A 125 -2.25 18.38 2.61
CA ASN A 125 -3.20 19.31 2.01
C ASN A 125 -4.57 19.31 2.72
N ARG A 126 -4.94 18.21 3.36
CA ARG A 126 -6.17 18.08 4.18
C ARG A 126 -5.98 18.51 5.62
N GLY A 127 -4.78 18.89 6.03
CA GLY A 127 -4.45 19.23 7.41
C GLY A 127 -4.44 18.04 8.39
N SER A 128 -4.37 16.81 7.87
CA SER A 128 -4.30 15.58 8.69
C SER A 128 -2.90 15.37 9.28
N ILE A 129 -1.88 15.89 8.65
CA ILE A 129 -0.49 15.95 9.12
C ILE A 129 0.12 17.29 8.71
N PHE A 130 1.16 17.74 9.46
CA PHE A 130 1.82 19.01 9.17
C PHE A 130 3.14 18.79 8.41
N PHE A 131 3.39 19.66 7.44
CA PHE A 131 4.60 19.61 6.60
C PHE A 131 5.91 19.66 7.38
N GLU A 132 5.97 20.49 8.43
CA GLU A 132 7.18 20.68 9.23
C GLU A 132 7.33 19.71 10.41
N GLU A 133 6.39 18.80 10.57
CA GLU A 133 6.40 17.89 11.71
C GLU A 133 7.50 16.84 11.56
N ALA A 134 8.35 16.71 12.59
CA ALA A 134 9.32 15.61 12.68
C ALA A 134 8.58 14.26 12.72
N THR A 135 8.84 13.42 11.75
CA THR A 135 8.03 12.23 11.49
C THR A 135 8.89 10.99 11.30
N ASP A 136 8.62 9.97 12.08
CA ASP A 136 9.05 8.60 11.78
C ASP A 136 7.99 7.91 10.91
N ILE A 137 8.40 7.01 10.02
CA ILE A 137 7.47 6.24 9.18
C ILE A 137 7.78 4.75 9.35
N ASP A 138 6.77 4.01 9.81
CA ASP A 138 6.81 2.56 9.98
C ASP A 138 5.91 1.88 8.95
N ILE A 139 6.52 1.22 7.98
CA ILE A 139 5.84 0.55 6.87
C ILE A 139 5.96 -0.96 7.05
N ILE A 140 4.82 -1.65 7.10
CA ILE A 140 4.77 -3.10 6.98
C ILE A 140 4.01 -3.44 5.70
N MET A 141 4.67 -4.18 4.81
CA MET A 141 4.11 -4.69 3.56
C MET A 141 3.90 -6.20 3.66
N ASP A 142 2.92 -6.74 2.94
CA ASP A 142 2.79 -8.21 2.85
C ASP A 142 4.02 -8.80 2.15
N GLU A 143 4.42 -10.00 2.58
CA GLU A 143 5.64 -10.64 2.10
C GLU A 143 5.55 -10.94 0.61
N ARG A 144 6.55 -10.50 -0.14
CA ARG A 144 6.70 -10.77 -1.56
C ARG A 144 7.73 -11.86 -1.78
N THR A 145 7.49 -12.71 -2.75
CA THR A 145 8.45 -13.76 -3.19
C THR A 145 9.72 -13.20 -3.84
N THR A 146 9.85 -11.89 -3.96
CA THR A 146 10.96 -11.20 -4.63
C THR A 146 11.78 -10.38 -3.65
N ALA A 147 12.60 -11.04 -2.84
CA ALA A 147 13.62 -10.37 -2.04
C ALA A 147 14.63 -9.65 -2.96
N THR A 148 14.88 -8.37 -2.70
CA THR A 148 16.01 -7.66 -3.30
C THR A 148 17.31 -8.12 -2.64
N ASN A 149 18.35 -8.37 -3.43
CA ASN A 149 19.68 -8.79 -2.95
C ASN A 149 20.40 -7.66 -2.19
N GLY A 150 19.86 -7.18 -1.07
CA GLY A 150 20.55 -6.39 -0.04
C GLY A 150 21.21 -5.04 -0.43
N LYS A 151 21.22 -4.65 -1.71
CA LYS A 151 21.87 -3.40 -2.17
C LYS A 151 20.92 -2.20 -2.34
N TYR A 152 19.64 -2.41 -2.24
CA TYR A 152 18.63 -1.35 -2.39
C TYR A 152 17.73 -1.39 -1.17
N ASP A 153 17.83 -0.36 -0.35
CA ASP A 153 16.94 -0.15 0.79
C ASP A 153 15.78 0.74 0.36
N LEU A 154 14.59 0.17 0.33
CA LEU A 154 13.37 0.89 -0.01
C LEU A 154 13.10 2.02 1.00
N GLY A 155 13.38 1.79 2.29
CA GLY A 155 13.20 2.79 3.34
C GLY A 155 14.10 4.01 3.13
N GLU A 156 15.38 3.79 2.83
CA GLU A 156 16.31 4.88 2.48
C GLU A 156 15.87 5.63 1.23
N SER A 157 15.37 4.93 0.21
CA SER A 157 14.85 5.55 -1.01
C SER A 157 13.61 6.41 -0.76
N ILE A 158 12.70 5.95 0.11
CA ILE A 158 11.50 6.71 0.52
C ILE A 158 11.93 7.95 1.33
N LEU A 159 12.85 7.78 2.28
CA LEU A 159 13.36 8.89 3.10
C LEU A 159 13.92 10.01 2.23
N LYS A 160 14.82 9.69 1.30
CA LYS A 160 15.40 10.65 0.35
C LYS A 160 14.34 11.35 -0.52
N GLU A 161 13.32 10.61 -0.96
CA GLU A 161 12.22 11.16 -1.74
C GLU A 161 11.39 12.16 -0.93
N LEU A 162 11.06 11.84 0.32
CA LEU A 162 10.26 12.70 1.19
C LEU A 162 11.01 13.97 1.60
N LYS A 163 12.32 13.87 1.80
CA LYS A 163 13.19 15.02 2.09
C LYS A 163 13.53 15.88 0.88
N GLY A 164 13.16 15.44 -0.33
CA GLY A 164 13.51 16.17 -1.57
C GLY A 164 14.99 16.03 -1.94
N GLU A 165 15.70 15.03 -1.43
CA GLU A 165 17.13 14.82 -1.68
C GLU A 165 17.41 14.07 -2.99
N ILE A 166 16.37 13.70 -3.75
CA ILE A 166 16.53 13.01 -5.04
C ILE A 166 16.71 14.03 -6.15
N HIS A 167 17.89 13.96 -6.76
CA HIS A 167 18.19 14.71 -7.99
C HIS A 167 17.92 13.83 -9.21
N SER A 168 17.00 14.26 -10.07
CA SER A 168 16.77 13.60 -11.36
C SER A 168 17.89 13.95 -12.33
N SER A 169 18.75 12.99 -12.66
CA SER A 169 19.78 13.15 -13.68
C SER A 169 19.21 13.42 -15.08
N VAL A 170 17.98 12.98 -15.34
CA VAL A 170 17.30 13.15 -16.63
C VAL A 170 16.71 14.55 -16.76
N THR A 171 16.06 15.06 -15.72
CA THR A 171 15.39 16.37 -15.77
C THR A 171 16.23 17.49 -15.17
N LYS A 172 17.37 17.18 -14.55
CA LYS A 172 18.24 18.12 -13.78
C LYS A 172 17.46 18.92 -12.73
N ARG A 173 16.37 18.37 -12.21
CA ARG A 173 15.51 19.00 -11.19
C ARG A 173 15.60 18.29 -9.87
N THR A 174 15.64 19.05 -8.80
CA THR A 174 15.40 18.59 -7.44
C THR A 174 13.91 18.77 -7.17
N PHE A 175 13.27 17.76 -6.60
CA PHE A 175 11.86 17.84 -6.26
C PHE A 175 11.69 18.51 -4.90
N ALA A 176 10.61 19.28 -4.75
CA ALA A 176 10.26 19.85 -3.46
C ALA A 176 10.07 18.74 -2.41
N PRO A 177 10.54 18.95 -1.18
CA PRO A 177 10.31 18.01 -0.09
C PRO A 177 8.81 17.87 0.21
N THR A 178 8.43 16.70 0.70
CA THR A 178 7.06 16.44 1.18
C THR A 178 7.02 16.46 2.71
N LEU A 179 7.99 15.84 3.35
CA LEU A 179 8.21 15.86 4.80
C LEU A 179 9.71 16.06 5.06
N PRO A 180 10.20 17.32 5.07
CA PRO A 180 11.64 17.61 5.18
C PRO A 180 12.24 17.12 6.50
N ASN A 181 11.45 17.09 7.57
CA ASN A 181 11.87 16.70 8.91
C ASN A 181 11.62 15.21 9.22
N THR A 182 11.46 14.37 8.20
CA THR A 182 11.41 12.90 8.40
C THR A 182 12.77 12.43 8.95
N GLU A 183 12.75 11.76 10.10
CA GLU A 183 13.97 11.28 10.74
C GLU A 183 14.31 9.87 10.26
N ARG A 184 13.31 8.99 10.19
CA ARG A 184 13.51 7.58 9.86
C ARG A 184 12.34 7.01 9.07
N VAL A 185 12.64 6.16 8.10
CA VAL A 185 11.69 5.30 7.40
C VAL A 185 12.12 3.86 7.56
N THR A 186 11.31 3.08 8.24
CA THR A 186 11.52 1.63 8.39
C THR A 186 10.56 0.90 7.48
N VAL A 187 11.07 0.00 6.65
CA VAL A 187 10.26 -0.89 5.82
C VAL A 187 10.53 -2.32 6.25
N SER A 188 9.49 -3.02 6.62
CA SER A 188 9.53 -4.43 6.96
C SER A 188 8.49 -5.21 6.17
N TYR A 189 8.74 -6.51 6.00
CA TYR A 189 7.80 -7.43 5.38
C TYR A 189 7.20 -8.31 6.46
N GLY A 190 5.87 -8.43 6.45
CA GLY A 190 5.14 -9.22 7.42
C GLY A 190 4.29 -10.28 6.74
N HIS A 191 3.85 -11.26 7.51
CA HIS A 191 2.94 -12.29 7.06
C HIS A 191 1.50 -11.88 7.36
N SER A 192 0.64 -11.91 6.34
CA SER A 192 -0.78 -11.55 6.47
C SER A 192 -1.54 -12.46 7.44
N ASP A 193 -1.11 -13.72 7.61
CA ASP A 193 -1.71 -14.66 8.56
C ASP A 193 -1.63 -14.16 10.01
N SER A 194 -0.55 -13.50 10.39
CA SER A 194 -0.31 -12.95 11.73
C SER A 194 -0.68 -11.48 11.87
N ASN A 195 -0.83 -10.74 10.75
CA ASN A 195 -1.11 -9.30 10.78
C ASN A 195 -2.50 -8.96 10.18
N PRO A 196 -3.50 -8.65 11.01
CA PRO A 196 -4.86 -8.35 10.55
C PRO A 196 -4.94 -7.11 9.67
N LEU A 197 -4.03 -6.14 9.83
CA LEU A 197 -4.05 -4.93 9.03
C LEU A 197 -3.43 -5.13 7.63
N LEU A 198 -2.57 -6.15 7.44
CA LEU A 198 -2.16 -6.57 6.10
C LEU A 198 -3.33 -7.25 5.38
N ARG A 199 -4.12 -8.08 6.06
CA ARG A 199 -5.36 -8.62 5.47
C ARG A 199 -6.39 -7.53 5.16
N ALA A 200 -6.47 -6.48 5.99
CA ALA A 200 -7.30 -5.32 5.67
C ALA A 200 -6.78 -4.58 4.42
N ALA A 201 -5.46 -4.48 4.26
CA ALA A 201 -4.83 -3.90 3.07
C ALA A 201 -5.12 -4.74 1.81
N ASP A 202 -5.09 -6.09 1.89
CA ASP A 202 -5.53 -6.99 0.80
C ASP A 202 -6.97 -6.69 0.35
N ILE A 203 -7.89 -6.54 1.31
CA ILE A 203 -9.29 -6.18 0.99
C ILE A 203 -9.36 -4.83 0.25
N ILE A 204 -8.58 -3.83 0.68
CA ILE A 204 -8.54 -2.52 0.04
C ILE A 204 -7.94 -2.63 -1.37
N ALA A 205 -6.79 -3.27 -1.51
CA ALA A 205 -6.09 -3.42 -2.78
C ALA A 205 -6.94 -4.16 -3.81
N ASN A 206 -7.61 -5.24 -3.39
CA ASN A 206 -8.54 -5.98 -4.22
C ASN A 206 -9.75 -5.12 -4.65
N ARG A 207 -10.30 -4.33 -3.74
CA ARG A 207 -11.40 -3.42 -4.04
C ARG A 207 -11.01 -2.37 -5.08
N VAL A 208 -9.86 -1.71 -4.90
CA VAL A 208 -9.35 -0.70 -5.85
C VAL A 208 -9.13 -1.33 -7.22
N ARG A 209 -8.50 -2.50 -7.28
CA ARG A 209 -8.27 -3.20 -8.55
C ARG A 209 -9.58 -3.55 -9.25
N PHE A 210 -10.59 -3.99 -8.50
CA PHE A 210 -11.92 -4.25 -9.04
C PHE A 210 -12.54 -2.98 -9.63
N GLU A 211 -12.49 -1.87 -8.92
CA GLU A 211 -13.00 -0.57 -9.38
C GLU A 211 -12.28 -0.09 -10.66
N CYS A 212 -10.94 -0.29 -10.73
CA CYS A 212 -10.18 -0.01 -11.96
C CYS A 212 -10.69 -0.81 -13.15
N LYS A 213 -10.94 -2.10 -12.95
CA LYS A 213 -11.34 -3.02 -14.02
C LYS A 213 -12.72 -2.70 -14.57
N TYR A 214 -13.64 -2.25 -13.74
CA TYR A 214 -15.04 -1.99 -14.11
C TYR A 214 -15.39 -0.50 -14.28
N GLY A 215 -14.38 0.39 -14.28
CA GLY A 215 -14.56 1.82 -14.55
C GLY A 215 -15.30 2.59 -13.45
N SER A 216 -15.39 2.04 -12.24
CA SER A 216 -16.12 2.63 -11.10
C SER A 216 -15.18 3.34 -10.10
N LEU A 217 -13.98 3.74 -10.54
CA LEU A 217 -13.04 4.48 -9.70
C LEU A 217 -13.67 5.81 -9.26
N ASN A 218 -14.14 5.85 -8.04
CA ASN A 218 -14.49 7.09 -7.38
C ASN A 218 -13.21 7.78 -6.90
N ASN A 219 -13.15 9.12 -6.94
CA ASN A 219 -12.02 9.95 -6.48
C ASN A 219 -11.73 9.85 -4.96
N ILE A 220 -12.04 8.73 -4.34
CA ILE A 220 -11.87 8.48 -2.89
C ILE A 220 -10.44 8.02 -2.59
N TRP A 221 -9.69 7.61 -3.62
CA TRP A 221 -8.34 7.10 -3.48
C TRP A 221 -7.34 8.23 -3.73
N THR A 222 -6.68 8.61 -2.70
CA THR A 222 -5.64 9.66 -2.71
C THR A 222 -4.28 9.09 -2.97
#